data_609cc7a42628b5ec5b7fc631a8777e32
#
_entry.id   609cc7a42628b5ec5b7fc631a8777e32
#
_cell.length_a   1.000
_cell.length_b   1.000
_cell.length_c   1.000
_cell.angle_alpha   90.00
_cell.angle_beta   90.00
_cell.angle_gamma   90.00
#
_symmetry.space_group_name_H-M   'P 1'
#
loop_
_entity.id
_entity.type
_entity.pdbx_description
1 polymer ?
#
loop_
_entity_poly.entity_id
_entity_poly.type
_entity_poly.pdbx_seq_one_letter_code
_entity_poly.pdbx_strand_id
1 'polypeptide(L)'
;MSAIQDTVVLVTGASSGIGEATARRLARRGAHVVLGARRTERLAALAAEINATGGSASFRRLDVTHRPDMEAFAEFALDTHDRIDVLVNAAGVMPLSPLWQRKIEEWELMIDVNLRGMLLGVAAVLPTMQEQGWGHIVNVAPVAMGGATPDSAVYHGTQYAVQAISEGLRREHAGRLHVTLVSPDVAEAADPLAERIADSYAFERMRTRRRLTTPVDGVARAIAGAIEGARYGMAGPGWRPAPTPRPKPAAPVY
;
A
#
# COMPACT_ATOMS: atom_id res chain seq x y z
N MET A 1 -16.34 -3.40 18.87
CA MET A 1 -15.10 -3.92 18.26
C MET A 1 -14.77 -3.05 17.06
N SER A 2 -13.49 -2.73 16.81
CA SER A 2 -13.09 -1.98 15.60
C SER A 2 -13.34 -2.84 14.36
N ALA A 3 -13.81 -2.25 13.26
CA ALA A 3 -13.97 -2.97 11.99
C ALA A 3 -12.63 -3.45 11.39
N ILE A 4 -11.50 -2.95 11.92
CA ILE A 4 -10.15 -3.36 11.53
C ILE A 4 -9.65 -4.58 12.31
N GLN A 5 -10.26 -4.87 13.46
CA GLN A 5 -9.81 -5.98 14.29
C GLN A 5 -9.85 -7.31 13.54
N ASP A 6 -8.82 -8.12 13.71
CA ASP A 6 -8.63 -9.42 13.07
C ASP A 6 -8.62 -9.40 11.52
N THR A 7 -8.44 -8.21 10.91
CA THR A 7 -8.24 -8.12 9.46
C THR A 7 -6.81 -8.44 9.08
N VAL A 8 -6.62 -9.18 8.00
CA VAL A 8 -5.30 -9.44 7.39
C VAL A 8 -5.02 -8.38 6.33
N VAL A 9 -4.03 -7.53 6.60
CA VAL A 9 -3.69 -6.38 5.77
C VAL A 9 -2.27 -6.51 5.23
N LEU A 10 -2.15 -6.64 3.91
CA LEU A 10 -0.88 -6.59 3.21
C LEU A 10 -0.51 -5.14 2.93
N VAL A 11 0.71 -4.73 3.27
CA VAL A 11 1.19 -3.36 3.05
C VAL A 11 2.48 -3.39 2.24
N THR A 12 2.45 -2.90 1.00
CA THR A 12 3.66 -2.72 0.18
C THR A 12 4.34 -1.40 0.54
N GLY A 13 5.66 -1.33 0.38
CA GLY A 13 6.42 -0.14 0.76
C GLY A 13 6.49 0.12 2.28
N ALA A 14 6.26 -0.92 3.10
CA ALA A 14 6.11 -0.81 4.56
C ALA A 14 7.38 -0.42 5.32
N SER A 15 8.54 -0.32 4.66
CA SER A 15 9.81 0.00 5.34
C SER A 15 10.04 1.47 5.64
N SER A 16 9.12 2.37 5.27
CA SER A 16 9.20 3.82 5.55
C SER A 16 7.91 4.56 5.20
N GLY A 17 7.82 5.82 5.62
CA GLY A 17 6.81 6.78 5.19
C GLY A 17 5.37 6.32 5.41
N ILE A 18 4.53 6.48 4.37
CA ILE A 18 3.10 6.16 4.45
C ILE A 18 2.86 4.67 4.76
N GLY A 19 3.64 3.76 4.15
CA GLY A 19 3.50 2.32 4.37
C GLY A 19 3.79 1.92 5.83
N GLU A 20 4.88 2.42 6.40
CA GLU A 20 5.25 2.19 7.81
C GLU A 20 4.21 2.77 8.77
N ALA A 21 3.83 4.04 8.59
CA ALA A 21 2.83 4.69 9.45
C ALA A 21 1.46 3.99 9.38
N THR A 22 1.07 3.51 8.19
CA THR A 22 -0.15 2.74 7.99
C THR A 22 -0.09 1.41 8.73
N ALA A 23 1.00 0.67 8.60
CA ALA A 23 1.20 -0.61 9.29
C ALA A 23 1.10 -0.45 10.82
N ARG A 24 1.81 0.52 11.38
CA ARG A 24 1.74 0.85 12.81
C ARG A 24 0.33 1.18 13.28
N ARG A 25 -0.39 1.99 12.50
CA ARG A 25 -1.75 2.41 12.83
C ARG A 25 -2.74 1.26 12.79
N LEU A 26 -2.67 0.42 11.76
CA LEU A 26 -3.56 -0.72 11.60
C LEU A 26 -3.31 -1.79 12.67
N ALA A 27 -2.05 -2.10 12.96
CA ALA A 27 -1.69 -3.05 14.03
C ALA A 27 -2.20 -2.59 15.41
N ARG A 28 -2.08 -1.30 15.74
CA ARG A 28 -2.66 -0.74 16.99
C ARG A 28 -4.18 -0.86 17.07
N ARG A 29 -4.86 -1.09 15.95
CA ARG A 29 -6.31 -1.31 15.89
C ARG A 29 -6.70 -2.78 15.80
N GLY A 30 -5.73 -3.68 15.98
CA GLY A 30 -5.93 -5.12 16.02
C GLY A 30 -5.88 -5.82 14.66
N ALA A 31 -5.37 -5.18 13.60
CA ALA A 31 -5.10 -5.87 12.35
C ALA A 31 -3.86 -6.75 12.44
N HIS A 32 -3.87 -7.85 11.68
CA HIS A 32 -2.68 -8.64 11.36
C HIS A 32 -2.02 -8.01 10.13
N VAL A 33 -0.89 -7.31 10.30
CA VAL A 33 -0.22 -6.63 9.20
C VAL A 33 0.91 -7.47 8.62
N VAL A 34 0.87 -7.68 7.30
CA VAL A 34 1.93 -8.35 6.55
C VAL A 34 2.73 -7.30 5.81
N LEU A 35 3.99 -7.13 6.19
CA LEU A 35 4.84 -6.03 5.74
C LEU A 35 5.70 -6.45 4.55
N GLY A 36 5.62 -5.74 3.43
CA GLY A 36 6.40 -6.00 2.23
C GLY A 36 7.26 -4.81 1.82
N ALA A 37 8.57 -4.99 1.67
CA ALA A 37 9.50 -4.03 1.08
C ALA A 37 10.86 -4.68 0.81
N ARG A 38 11.76 -3.95 0.12
CA ARG A 38 13.12 -4.43 -0.19
C ARG A 38 14.06 -4.42 1.01
N ARG A 39 13.87 -3.48 1.96
CA ARG A 39 14.75 -3.29 3.13
C ARG A 39 14.33 -4.19 4.28
N THR A 40 14.78 -5.44 4.24
CA THR A 40 14.39 -6.50 5.19
C THR A 40 14.70 -6.15 6.64
N GLU A 41 15.84 -5.54 6.93
CA GLU A 41 16.23 -5.13 8.27
C GLU A 41 15.24 -4.14 8.89
N ARG A 42 14.76 -3.16 8.09
CA ARG A 42 13.75 -2.20 8.56
C ARG A 42 12.40 -2.88 8.79
N LEU A 43 12.03 -3.85 7.94
CA LEU A 43 10.80 -4.62 8.14
C LEU A 43 10.87 -5.45 9.42
N ALA A 44 12.00 -6.12 9.68
CA ALA A 44 12.22 -6.91 10.88
C ALA A 44 12.11 -6.05 12.15
N ALA A 45 12.75 -4.88 12.16
CA ALA A 45 12.68 -3.94 13.27
C ALA A 45 11.24 -3.45 13.52
N LEU A 46 10.52 -3.08 12.44
CA LEU A 46 9.13 -2.63 12.52
C LEU A 46 8.20 -3.74 13.05
N ALA A 47 8.35 -4.96 12.54
CA ALA A 47 7.56 -6.10 13.00
C ALA A 47 7.81 -6.41 14.48
N ALA A 48 9.09 -6.41 14.89
CA ALA A 48 9.47 -6.63 16.29
C ALA A 48 8.85 -5.58 17.22
N GLU A 49 8.90 -4.30 16.84
CA GLU A 49 8.32 -3.21 17.62
C GLU A 49 6.79 -3.32 17.73
N ILE A 50 6.10 -3.62 16.61
CA ILE A 50 4.64 -3.82 16.61
C ILE A 50 4.27 -4.98 17.53
N ASN A 51 4.96 -6.12 17.42
CA ASN A 51 4.68 -7.31 18.21
C ASN A 51 4.99 -7.10 19.70
N ALA A 52 6.06 -6.36 20.04
CA ALA A 52 6.40 -6.03 21.41
C ALA A 52 5.36 -5.13 22.11
N THR A 53 4.57 -4.37 21.33
CA THR A 53 3.49 -3.51 21.83
C THR A 53 2.10 -4.19 21.81
N GLY A 54 2.06 -5.50 21.61
CA GLY A 54 0.82 -6.30 21.60
C GLY A 54 0.04 -6.27 20.29
N GLY A 55 0.63 -5.73 19.22
CA GLY A 55 0.10 -5.84 17.86
C GLY A 55 0.46 -7.17 17.19
N SER A 56 0.08 -7.34 15.93
CA SER A 56 0.41 -8.52 15.11
C SER A 56 1.03 -8.08 13.79
N ALA A 57 2.30 -8.41 13.57
CA ALA A 57 3.02 -8.11 12.35
C ALA A 57 3.91 -9.27 11.93
N SER A 58 3.86 -9.60 10.64
CA SER A 58 4.81 -10.46 9.96
C SER A 58 5.42 -9.71 8.77
N PHE A 59 6.51 -10.21 8.20
CA PHE A 59 7.13 -9.53 7.07
C PHE A 59 7.77 -10.51 6.10
N ARG A 60 7.87 -10.05 4.85
CA ARG A 60 8.61 -10.73 3.79
C ARG A 60 9.34 -9.69 2.93
N ARG A 61 10.55 -10.04 2.45
CA ARG A 61 11.21 -9.23 1.43
C ARG A 61 10.32 -9.18 0.18
N LEU A 62 10.15 -7.98 -0.38
CA LEU A 62 9.30 -7.75 -1.54
C LEU A 62 9.93 -6.71 -2.45
N ASP A 63 10.19 -7.08 -3.69
CA ASP A 63 10.35 -6.14 -4.80
C ASP A 63 9.05 -6.12 -5.60
N VAL A 64 8.31 -5.01 -5.55
CA VAL A 64 7.01 -4.90 -6.21
C VAL A 64 7.09 -4.98 -7.73
N THR A 65 8.28 -4.76 -8.31
CA THR A 65 8.50 -4.86 -9.76
C THR A 65 8.70 -6.31 -10.23
N HIS A 66 8.91 -7.24 -9.29
CA HIS A 66 9.18 -8.64 -9.57
C HIS A 66 7.94 -9.49 -9.27
N ARG A 67 7.29 -9.98 -10.32
CA ARG A 67 6.04 -10.76 -10.21
C ARG A 67 6.13 -11.94 -9.22
N PRO A 68 7.16 -12.80 -9.27
CA PRO A 68 7.29 -13.91 -8.31
C PRO A 68 7.38 -13.47 -6.85
N ASP A 69 8.03 -12.32 -6.56
CA ASP A 69 8.09 -11.79 -5.20
C ASP A 69 6.69 -11.39 -4.72
N MET A 70 5.85 -10.81 -5.60
CA MET A 70 4.50 -10.39 -5.25
C MET A 70 3.57 -11.58 -5.03
N GLU A 71 3.66 -12.61 -5.88
CA GLU A 71 2.94 -13.87 -5.71
C GLU A 71 3.32 -14.54 -4.38
N ALA A 72 4.62 -14.69 -4.11
CA ALA A 72 5.12 -15.25 -2.86
C ALA A 72 4.77 -14.40 -1.62
N PHE A 73 4.56 -13.10 -1.76
CA PHE A 73 4.10 -12.23 -0.68
C PHE A 73 2.63 -12.48 -0.34
N ALA A 74 1.77 -12.68 -1.34
CA ALA A 74 0.38 -13.06 -1.14
C ALA A 74 0.26 -14.48 -0.55
N GLU A 75 1.01 -15.44 -1.09
CA GLU A 75 1.08 -16.82 -0.56
C GLU A 75 1.52 -16.83 0.91
N PHE A 76 2.54 -16.07 1.28
CA PHE A 76 3.00 -15.96 2.67
C PHE A 76 1.89 -15.47 3.61
N ALA A 77 1.05 -14.53 3.17
CA ALA A 77 -0.09 -14.07 3.96
C ALA A 77 -1.16 -15.16 4.10
N LEU A 78 -1.44 -15.92 3.04
CA LEU A 78 -2.37 -17.04 3.05
C LEU A 78 -1.87 -18.18 3.95
N ASP A 79 -0.60 -18.54 3.86
CA ASP A 79 0.02 -19.58 4.71
C ASP A 79 -0.05 -19.22 6.20
N THR A 80 0.02 -17.92 6.51
CA THR A 80 0.06 -17.44 7.88
C THR A 80 -1.35 -17.22 8.47
N HIS A 81 -2.31 -16.78 7.65
CA HIS A 81 -3.60 -16.28 8.11
C HIS A 81 -4.82 -16.88 7.39
N ASP A 82 -4.63 -17.73 6.39
CA ASP A 82 -5.66 -18.37 5.55
C ASP A 82 -6.59 -17.38 4.80
N ARG A 83 -6.25 -16.07 4.77
CA ARG A 83 -7.06 -15.02 4.14
C ARG A 83 -6.25 -13.77 3.80
N ILE A 84 -6.78 -12.96 2.89
CA ILE A 84 -6.30 -11.61 2.58
C ILE A 84 -7.51 -10.68 2.55
N ASP A 85 -7.61 -9.77 3.51
CA ASP A 85 -8.75 -8.84 3.57
C ASP A 85 -8.47 -7.53 2.85
N VAL A 86 -7.26 -7.00 3.01
CA VAL A 86 -6.89 -5.70 2.46
C VAL A 86 -5.50 -5.75 1.84
N LEU A 87 -5.35 -5.14 0.67
CA LEU A 87 -4.06 -4.79 0.09
C LEU A 87 -3.90 -3.27 0.11
N VAL A 88 -2.85 -2.77 0.74
CA VAL A 88 -2.45 -1.36 0.66
C VAL A 88 -1.23 -1.22 -0.25
N ASN A 89 -1.43 -0.73 -1.46
CA ASN A 89 -0.38 -0.37 -2.40
C ASN A 89 0.19 1.01 -2.02
N ALA A 90 1.23 1.02 -1.18
CA ALA A 90 1.93 2.23 -0.74
C ALA A 90 3.39 2.30 -1.20
N ALA A 91 3.87 1.30 -1.94
CA ALA A 91 5.19 1.36 -2.58
C ALA A 91 5.18 2.39 -3.71
N GLY A 92 6.18 3.26 -3.73
CA GLY A 92 6.31 4.29 -4.76
C GLY A 92 7.70 4.90 -4.80
N VAL A 93 8.03 5.52 -5.92
CA VAL A 93 9.27 6.28 -6.14
C VAL A 93 8.93 7.57 -6.89
N MET A 94 9.74 8.61 -6.69
CA MET A 94 9.49 9.94 -7.25
C MET A 94 10.81 10.64 -7.63
N PRO A 95 11.65 10.07 -8.52
CA PRO A 95 12.74 10.82 -9.11
C PRO A 95 12.16 11.91 -10.04
N LEU A 96 12.34 13.17 -9.68
CA LEU A 96 11.81 14.30 -10.44
C LEU A 96 12.89 14.90 -11.33
N SER A 97 12.56 15.09 -12.59
CA SER A 97 13.43 15.76 -13.56
C SER A 97 12.63 16.29 -14.76
N PRO A 98 13.04 17.41 -15.38
CA PRO A 98 12.44 17.87 -16.63
C PRO A 98 12.61 16.83 -17.75
N LEU A 99 11.60 16.67 -18.61
CA LEU A 99 11.61 15.68 -19.70
C LEU A 99 12.79 15.86 -20.68
N TRP A 100 13.25 17.10 -20.90
CA TRP A 100 14.37 17.37 -21.80
C TRP A 100 15.70 16.77 -21.32
N GLN A 101 15.84 16.43 -20.03
CA GLN A 101 17.01 15.72 -19.49
C GLN A 101 17.07 14.24 -19.90
N ARG A 102 15.97 13.69 -20.41
CA ARG A 102 15.86 12.33 -20.95
C ARG A 102 16.41 11.24 -20.02
N LYS A 103 16.10 11.32 -18.73
CA LYS A 103 16.48 10.32 -17.72
C LYS A 103 15.58 9.09 -17.81
N ILE A 104 15.79 8.29 -18.87
CA ILE A 104 14.91 7.18 -19.23
C ILE A 104 14.81 6.15 -18.11
N GLU A 105 15.92 5.82 -17.46
CA GLU A 105 15.96 4.83 -16.36
C GLU A 105 15.09 5.28 -15.16
N GLU A 106 15.02 6.59 -14.89
CA GLU A 106 14.15 7.15 -13.86
C GLU A 106 12.66 7.04 -14.26
N TRP A 107 12.36 7.22 -15.55
CA TRP A 107 11.00 7.06 -16.06
C TRP A 107 10.53 5.62 -15.98
N GLU A 108 11.37 4.67 -16.44
CA GLU A 108 11.12 3.24 -16.36
C GLU A 108 10.93 2.80 -14.90
N LEU A 109 11.81 3.26 -14.00
CA LEU A 109 11.69 2.98 -12.58
C LEU A 109 10.34 3.46 -11.99
N MET A 110 9.89 4.66 -12.37
CA MET A 110 8.58 5.18 -11.93
C MET A 110 7.42 4.35 -12.48
N ILE A 111 7.47 3.96 -13.75
CA ILE A 111 6.45 3.12 -14.38
C ILE A 111 6.43 1.74 -13.71
N ASP A 112 7.59 1.12 -13.53
CA ASP A 112 7.70 -0.22 -12.96
C ASP A 112 7.23 -0.27 -11.50
N VAL A 113 7.66 0.69 -10.68
CA VAL A 113 7.30 0.67 -9.25
C VAL A 113 5.87 1.18 -9.04
N ASN A 114 5.54 2.38 -9.54
CA ASN A 114 4.29 3.06 -9.19
C ASN A 114 3.07 2.48 -9.91
N LEU A 115 3.25 1.97 -11.13
CA LEU A 115 2.15 1.47 -11.95
C LEU A 115 2.15 -0.05 -12.04
N ARG A 116 3.21 -0.65 -12.59
CA ARG A 116 3.30 -2.10 -12.76
C ARG A 116 3.30 -2.83 -11.42
N GLY A 117 4.04 -2.31 -10.42
CA GLY A 117 4.07 -2.89 -9.08
C GLY A 117 2.69 -2.89 -8.41
N MET A 118 1.90 -1.82 -8.57
CA MET A 118 0.50 -1.77 -8.11
C MET A 118 -0.36 -2.82 -8.81
N LEU A 119 -0.24 -2.96 -10.13
CA LEU A 119 -0.97 -3.97 -10.91
C LEU A 119 -0.61 -5.39 -10.50
N LEU A 120 0.68 -5.69 -10.26
CA LEU A 120 1.12 -6.99 -9.76
C LEU A 120 0.54 -7.28 -8.37
N GLY A 121 0.45 -6.27 -7.50
CA GLY A 121 -0.22 -6.40 -6.21
C GLY A 121 -1.70 -6.76 -6.34
N VAL A 122 -2.43 -6.07 -7.23
CA VAL A 122 -3.82 -6.39 -7.54
C VAL A 122 -3.94 -7.83 -8.06
N ALA A 123 -3.11 -8.20 -9.04
CA ALA A 123 -3.16 -9.53 -9.65
C ALA A 123 -2.89 -10.67 -8.63
N ALA A 124 -2.01 -10.44 -7.66
CA ALA A 124 -1.67 -11.44 -6.66
C ALA A 124 -2.78 -11.70 -5.62
N VAL A 125 -3.59 -10.68 -5.28
CA VAL A 125 -4.62 -10.82 -4.24
C VAL A 125 -6.03 -11.03 -4.79
N LEU A 126 -6.28 -10.62 -6.03
CA LEU A 126 -7.61 -10.60 -6.63
C LEU A 126 -8.28 -11.99 -6.65
N PRO A 127 -7.62 -13.10 -7.04
CA PRO A 127 -8.24 -14.43 -7.03
C PRO A 127 -8.75 -14.81 -5.64
N THR A 128 -7.92 -14.64 -4.61
CA THR A 128 -8.29 -14.93 -3.21
C THR A 128 -9.46 -14.07 -2.74
N MET A 129 -9.45 -12.77 -3.04
CA MET A 129 -10.54 -11.87 -2.65
C MET A 129 -11.85 -12.22 -3.37
N GLN A 130 -11.78 -12.69 -4.62
CA GLN A 130 -12.95 -13.17 -5.36
C GLN A 130 -13.53 -14.45 -4.75
N GLU A 131 -12.69 -15.42 -4.38
CA GLU A 131 -13.10 -16.66 -3.70
C GLU A 131 -13.69 -16.39 -2.32
N GLN A 132 -13.12 -15.45 -1.58
CA GLN A 132 -13.66 -14.99 -0.29
C GLN A 132 -14.99 -14.27 -0.41
N GLY A 133 -15.36 -13.78 -1.62
CA GLY A 133 -16.52 -12.93 -1.86
C GLY A 133 -16.38 -11.53 -1.27
N TRP A 134 -15.22 -11.16 -0.76
CA TRP A 134 -14.89 -9.85 -0.20
C TRP A 134 -13.39 -9.57 -0.27
N GLY A 135 -13.07 -8.31 -0.46
CA GLY A 135 -11.72 -7.78 -0.41
C GLY A 135 -11.69 -6.27 -0.51
N HIS A 136 -10.60 -5.65 -0.10
CA HIS A 136 -10.41 -4.21 -0.23
C HIS A 136 -9.01 -3.87 -0.74
N ILE A 137 -8.93 -3.19 -1.86
CA ILE A 137 -7.69 -2.67 -2.43
C ILE A 137 -7.64 -1.16 -2.15
N VAL A 138 -6.59 -0.74 -1.46
CA VAL A 138 -6.30 0.68 -1.18
C VAL A 138 -5.06 1.09 -1.95
N ASN A 139 -5.22 1.93 -2.95
CA ASN A 139 -4.13 2.50 -3.72
C ASN A 139 -3.79 3.90 -3.21
N VAL A 140 -2.52 4.14 -2.91
CA VAL A 140 -2.02 5.47 -2.51
C VAL A 140 -1.41 6.13 -3.73
N ALA A 141 -2.09 7.15 -4.25
CA ALA A 141 -1.63 7.86 -5.43
C ALA A 141 -1.91 9.36 -5.31
N PRO A 142 -0.90 10.17 -5.02
CA PRO A 142 -1.02 11.62 -5.01
C PRO A 142 -1.40 12.15 -6.39
N VAL A 143 -2.66 12.54 -6.56
CA VAL A 143 -3.14 13.17 -7.79
C VAL A 143 -3.23 14.66 -7.54
N ALA A 144 -2.28 15.42 -8.08
CA ALA A 144 -2.22 16.85 -7.87
C ALA A 144 -3.43 17.56 -8.51
N MET A 145 -4.22 18.25 -7.72
CA MET A 145 -5.38 19.06 -8.19
C MET A 145 -4.98 20.17 -9.18
N GLY A 146 -3.70 20.56 -9.21
CA GLY A 146 -3.16 21.60 -10.10
C GLY A 146 -2.42 21.07 -11.35
N GLY A 147 -2.48 19.78 -11.63
CA GLY A 147 -1.76 19.16 -12.76
C GLY A 147 -0.26 18.93 -12.52
N ALA A 148 0.41 18.40 -13.55
CA ALA A 148 1.85 18.13 -13.50
C ALA A 148 2.66 19.43 -13.52
N THR A 149 3.75 19.46 -12.76
CA THR A 149 4.74 20.53 -12.85
C THR A 149 5.82 20.18 -13.90
N PRO A 150 6.61 21.14 -14.38
CA PRO A 150 7.58 20.92 -15.45
C PRO A 150 8.62 19.81 -15.21
N ASP A 151 8.82 19.42 -13.96
CA ASP A 151 9.79 18.41 -13.51
C ASP A 151 9.14 17.09 -13.06
N SER A 152 7.80 17.00 -13.08
CA SER A 152 7.05 15.88 -12.49
C SER A 152 6.11 15.17 -13.46
N ALA A 153 6.28 15.38 -14.76
CA ALA A 153 5.33 14.89 -15.77
C ALA A 153 5.16 13.36 -15.73
N VAL A 154 6.27 12.60 -15.71
CA VAL A 154 6.21 11.13 -15.70
C VAL A 154 5.63 10.63 -14.38
N TYR A 155 6.08 11.20 -13.25
CA TYR A 155 5.51 10.86 -11.94
C TYR A 155 3.99 11.03 -11.92
N HIS A 156 3.47 12.21 -12.27
CA HIS A 156 2.03 12.44 -12.32
C HIS A 156 1.33 11.55 -13.34
N GLY A 157 1.95 11.27 -14.48
CA GLY A 157 1.44 10.28 -15.45
C GLY A 157 1.18 8.93 -14.81
N THR A 158 2.12 8.42 -13.98
CA THR A 158 1.91 7.16 -13.25
C THR A 158 0.77 7.27 -12.23
N GLN A 159 0.63 8.39 -11.52
CA GLN A 159 -0.40 8.59 -10.51
C GLN A 159 -1.81 8.71 -11.14
N TYR A 160 -1.95 9.40 -12.28
CA TYR A 160 -3.20 9.44 -13.04
C TYR A 160 -3.57 8.06 -13.61
N ALA A 161 -2.58 7.27 -14.05
CA ALA A 161 -2.81 5.90 -14.48
C ALA A 161 -3.36 5.03 -13.32
N VAL A 162 -2.78 5.12 -12.13
CA VAL A 162 -3.29 4.42 -10.92
C VAL A 162 -4.71 4.85 -10.60
N GLN A 163 -5.05 6.14 -10.72
CA GLN A 163 -6.41 6.63 -10.52
C GLN A 163 -7.39 6.00 -11.52
N ALA A 164 -7.07 6.03 -12.81
CA ALA A 164 -7.94 5.48 -13.86
C ALA A 164 -8.16 3.97 -13.69
N ILE A 165 -7.09 3.22 -13.37
CA ILE A 165 -7.16 1.78 -13.11
C ILE A 165 -7.99 1.49 -11.86
N SER A 166 -7.82 2.25 -10.79
CA SER A 166 -8.62 2.09 -9.57
C SER A 166 -10.11 2.30 -9.82
N GLU A 167 -10.45 3.26 -10.67
CA GLU A 167 -11.85 3.50 -11.07
C GLU A 167 -12.40 2.35 -11.94
N GLY A 168 -11.61 1.85 -12.90
CA GLY A 168 -11.96 0.68 -13.71
C GLY A 168 -12.24 -0.53 -12.83
N LEU A 169 -11.29 -0.87 -11.96
CA LEU A 169 -11.40 -2.01 -11.05
C LEU A 169 -12.63 -1.91 -10.11
N ARG A 170 -12.95 -0.70 -9.64
CA ARG A 170 -14.16 -0.46 -8.82
C ARG A 170 -15.45 -0.76 -9.58
N ARG A 171 -15.52 -0.38 -10.85
CA ARG A 171 -16.70 -0.63 -11.71
C ARG A 171 -16.85 -2.09 -12.08
N GLU A 172 -15.74 -2.78 -12.38
CA GLU A 172 -15.73 -4.20 -12.75
C GLU A 172 -16.20 -5.10 -11.59
N HIS A 173 -15.94 -4.71 -10.35
CA HIS A 173 -16.18 -5.54 -9.17
C HIS A 173 -17.21 -4.93 -8.20
N ALA A 174 -18.11 -4.10 -8.69
CA ALA A 174 -19.13 -3.44 -7.85
C ALA A 174 -19.91 -4.45 -6.98
N GLY A 175 -19.89 -4.23 -5.67
CA GLY A 175 -20.58 -5.07 -4.68
C GLY A 175 -19.81 -6.30 -4.18
N ARG A 176 -18.64 -6.61 -4.71
CA ARG A 176 -17.80 -7.75 -4.27
C ARG A 176 -16.42 -7.34 -3.78
N LEU A 177 -15.89 -6.27 -4.31
CA LEU A 177 -14.57 -5.75 -3.97
C LEU A 177 -14.66 -4.25 -3.73
N HIS A 178 -14.05 -3.80 -2.64
CA HIS A 178 -13.84 -2.39 -2.40
C HIS A 178 -12.53 -1.92 -3.03
N VAL A 179 -12.57 -0.75 -3.67
CA VAL A 179 -11.37 -0.11 -4.19
C VAL A 179 -11.37 1.34 -3.74
N THR A 180 -10.39 1.73 -2.96
CA THR A 180 -10.20 3.11 -2.49
C THR A 180 -8.92 3.69 -3.06
N LEU A 181 -9.03 4.87 -3.63
CA LEU A 181 -7.89 5.71 -3.95
C LEU A 181 -7.70 6.72 -2.82
N VAL A 182 -6.57 6.66 -2.13
CA VAL A 182 -6.16 7.68 -1.18
C VAL A 182 -5.18 8.61 -1.90
N SER A 183 -5.61 9.85 -2.10
CA SER A 183 -4.82 10.89 -2.76
C SER A 183 -4.40 11.94 -1.72
N PRO A 184 -3.22 11.76 -1.09
CA PRO A 184 -2.68 12.82 -0.25
C PRO A 184 -2.29 14.02 -1.13
N ASP A 185 -2.67 15.23 -0.71
CA ASP A 185 -1.98 16.42 -1.20
C ASP A 185 -0.53 16.30 -0.77
N VAL A 186 0.40 16.42 -1.65
CA VAL A 186 1.85 16.17 -1.44
C VAL A 186 2.12 15.63 -0.02
N ALA A 187 2.12 14.32 0.15
CA ALA A 187 2.44 13.73 1.45
C ALA A 187 3.81 14.28 1.87
N GLU A 188 3.94 14.63 3.13
CA GLU A 188 5.25 14.88 3.70
C GLU A 188 6.08 13.65 3.39
N ALA A 189 6.75 13.70 2.24
CA ALA A 189 7.58 12.60 1.81
C ALA A 189 8.63 12.48 2.89
N ALA A 190 8.37 11.59 3.84
CA ALA A 190 9.40 11.16 4.74
C ALA A 190 10.54 10.73 3.85
N ASP A 191 11.50 11.60 3.77
CA ASP A 191 12.86 11.44 3.32
C ASP A 191 13.28 10.46 2.20
N PRO A 192 12.87 9.17 2.17
CA PRO A 192 13.43 8.26 1.17
C PRO A 192 13.04 8.57 -0.28
N LEU A 193 11.91 9.27 -0.51
CA LEU A 193 11.51 9.69 -1.86
C LEU A 193 12.23 10.97 -2.27
N ALA A 194 12.44 11.89 -1.34
CA ALA A 194 13.15 13.14 -1.57
C ALA A 194 14.65 12.93 -1.81
N GLU A 195 15.28 11.99 -1.09
CA GLU A 195 16.70 11.65 -1.25
C GLU A 195 17.06 11.14 -2.66
N ARG A 196 16.07 10.75 -3.46
CA ARG A 196 16.26 10.26 -4.83
C ARG A 196 16.05 11.32 -5.90
N ILE A 197 15.76 12.55 -5.55
CA ILE A 197 15.68 13.65 -6.50
C ILE A 197 17.10 14.09 -6.83
N ALA A 198 17.62 13.62 -7.96
CA ALA A 198 18.96 13.94 -8.42
C ALA A 198 19.07 15.37 -8.98
N ASP A 199 17.95 16.02 -9.30
CA ASP A 199 17.92 17.39 -9.82
C ASP A 199 17.76 18.37 -8.66
N SER A 200 18.79 19.23 -8.46
CA SER A 200 18.83 20.20 -7.36
C SER A 200 17.71 21.23 -7.42
N TYR A 201 17.27 21.64 -8.62
CA TYR A 201 16.20 22.59 -8.81
C TYR A 201 14.82 21.97 -8.48
N ALA A 202 14.58 20.74 -8.92
CA ALA A 202 13.38 19.98 -8.57
C ALA A 202 13.32 19.71 -7.07
N PHE A 203 14.45 19.41 -6.42
CA PHE A 203 14.55 19.22 -4.97
C PHE A 203 14.18 20.50 -4.20
N GLU A 204 14.73 21.66 -4.58
CA GLU A 204 14.42 22.94 -3.92
C GLU A 204 12.95 23.34 -4.12
N ARG A 205 12.37 23.14 -5.29
CA ARG A 205 10.95 23.41 -5.56
C ARG A 205 10.05 22.51 -4.70
N MET A 206 10.40 21.23 -4.56
CA MET A 206 9.66 20.32 -3.69
C MET A 206 9.80 20.75 -2.22
N ARG A 207 11.00 21.13 -1.77
CA ARG A 207 11.26 21.62 -0.42
C ARG A 207 10.44 22.88 -0.08
N THR A 208 10.29 23.78 -1.04
CA THR A 208 9.48 24.99 -0.87
C THR A 208 7.98 24.68 -0.76
N ARG A 209 7.50 23.66 -1.48
CA ARG A 209 6.11 23.17 -1.39
C ARG A 209 5.81 22.39 -0.11
N ARG A 210 6.82 21.87 0.59
CA ARG A 210 6.67 21.11 1.86
C ARG A 210 5.86 21.83 2.94
N ARG A 211 5.68 23.13 2.87
CA ARG A 211 4.86 23.90 3.84
C ARG A 211 3.35 23.60 3.78
N LEU A 212 2.89 22.86 2.77
CA LEU A 212 1.49 22.49 2.55
C LEU A 212 1.27 20.96 2.52
N THR A 213 2.18 20.19 3.13
CA THR A 213 2.14 18.73 3.06
C THR A 213 1.20 18.13 4.09
N THR A 214 0.45 17.08 3.69
CA THR A 214 -0.29 16.26 4.64
C THR A 214 0.70 15.40 5.45
N PRO A 215 0.71 15.47 6.79
CA PRO A 215 1.56 14.61 7.60
C PRO A 215 1.31 13.13 7.28
N VAL A 216 2.38 12.34 7.25
CA VAL A 216 2.31 10.89 6.97
C VAL A 216 1.27 10.17 7.85
N ASP A 217 1.17 10.56 9.13
CA ASP A 217 0.15 10.02 10.05
C ASP A 217 -1.27 10.41 9.65
N GLY A 218 -1.47 11.57 9.03
CA GLY A 218 -2.76 11.98 8.46
C GLY A 218 -3.20 11.07 7.31
N VAL A 219 -2.27 10.71 6.43
CA VAL A 219 -2.51 9.76 5.33
C VAL A 219 -2.83 8.36 5.88
N ALA A 220 -2.05 7.88 6.85
CA ALA A 220 -2.29 6.60 7.51
C ALA A 220 -3.65 6.56 8.22
N ARG A 221 -4.11 7.71 8.75
CA ARG A 221 -5.46 7.85 9.33
C ARG A 221 -6.55 7.75 8.28
N ALA A 222 -6.35 8.39 7.13
CA ALA A 222 -7.30 8.32 6.01
C ALA A 222 -7.40 6.88 5.47
N ILE A 223 -6.28 6.17 5.32
CA ILE A 223 -6.26 4.75 4.91
C ILE A 223 -7.04 3.89 5.92
N ALA A 224 -6.78 4.03 7.22
CA ALA A 224 -7.49 3.28 8.24
C ALA A 224 -8.99 3.59 8.24
N GLY A 225 -9.37 4.86 8.09
CA GLY A 225 -10.78 5.26 7.97
C GLY A 225 -11.47 4.70 6.72
N ALA A 226 -10.77 4.62 5.59
CA ALA A 226 -11.29 4.00 4.37
C ALA A 226 -11.54 2.49 4.57
N ILE A 227 -10.63 1.78 5.24
CA ILE A 227 -10.79 0.35 5.54
C ILE A 227 -11.99 0.13 6.47
N GLU A 228 -12.15 0.94 7.51
CA GLU A 228 -13.31 0.88 8.42
C GLU A 228 -14.61 1.17 7.68
N GLY A 229 -14.65 2.24 6.88
CA GLY A 229 -15.85 2.63 6.13
C GLY A 229 -16.31 1.57 5.13
N ALA A 230 -15.38 0.91 4.46
CA ALA A 230 -15.68 -0.16 3.52
C ALA A 230 -16.34 -1.36 4.23
N ARG A 231 -15.87 -1.76 5.40
CA ARG A 231 -16.45 -2.85 6.18
C ARG A 231 -17.85 -2.53 6.70
N TYR A 232 -18.09 -1.32 7.17
CA TYR A 232 -19.43 -0.91 7.62
C TYR A 232 -20.42 -0.80 6.46
N GLY A 233 -19.99 -0.35 5.28
CA GLY A 233 -20.84 -0.25 4.10
C GLY A 233 -21.26 -1.60 3.52
N MET A 234 -20.53 -2.68 3.79
CA MET A 234 -20.86 -4.05 3.37
C MET A 234 -21.66 -4.85 4.39
N ALA A 235 -21.90 -4.35 5.58
CA ALA A 235 -22.76 -5.00 6.57
C ALA A 235 -24.26 -4.90 6.21
N GLY A 236 -24.60 -5.10 4.93
CA GLY A 236 -25.97 -5.35 4.48
C GLY A 236 -26.51 -6.66 5.06
N PRO A 237 -27.85 -6.85 5.07
CA PRO A 237 -28.47 -8.05 5.63
C PRO A 237 -28.03 -9.30 4.87
N GLY A 238 -27.05 -10.04 5.38
CA GLY A 238 -26.49 -11.24 4.78
C GLY A 238 -24.98 -11.40 4.92
N TRP A 239 -24.26 -10.32 5.28
CA TRP A 239 -22.83 -10.46 5.55
C TRP A 239 -22.61 -11.24 6.85
N ARG A 240 -21.86 -12.35 6.74
CA ARG A 240 -21.32 -13.06 7.91
C ARG A 240 -19.81 -12.94 7.88
N PRO A 241 -19.15 -12.62 9.01
CA PRO A 241 -17.70 -12.72 9.08
C PRO A 241 -17.28 -14.14 8.67
N ALA A 242 -16.25 -14.27 7.86
CA ALA A 242 -15.68 -15.58 7.56
C ALA A 242 -15.36 -16.29 8.89
N PRO A 243 -15.62 -17.60 9.00
CA PRO A 243 -15.31 -18.34 10.22
C PRO A 243 -13.82 -18.14 10.56
N THR A 244 -13.54 -17.90 11.83
CA THR A 244 -12.16 -17.79 12.33
C THR A 244 -11.40 -19.06 11.90
N PRO A 245 -10.22 -18.94 11.25
CA PRO A 245 -9.43 -20.09 10.88
C PRO A 245 -9.17 -20.95 12.12
N ARG A 246 -9.36 -22.26 12.01
CA ARG A 246 -8.94 -23.16 13.07
C ARG A 246 -7.41 -23.08 13.19
N PRO A 247 -6.84 -22.97 14.41
CA PRO A 247 -5.41 -22.98 14.58
C PRO A 247 -4.87 -24.28 13.94
N LYS A 248 -3.92 -24.14 13.02
CA LYS A 248 -3.21 -25.30 12.46
C LYS A 248 -2.56 -26.07 13.63
N PRO A 249 -2.64 -27.41 13.66
CA PRO A 249 -1.92 -28.18 14.65
C PRO A 249 -0.45 -27.83 14.55
N ALA A 250 0.20 -27.64 15.71
CA ALA A 250 1.64 -27.36 15.78
C ALA A 250 2.39 -28.42 14.98
N ALA A 251 3.30 -27.97 14.10
CA ALA A 251 4.16 -28.88 13.35
C ALA A 251 4.94 -29.75 14.35
N PRO A 252 5.07 -31.06 14.09
CA PRO A 252 5.86 -31.93 14.96
C PRO A 252 7.30 -31.41 14.98
N VAL A 253 7.80 -31.17 16.17
CA VAL A 253 9.22 -30.89 16.42
C VAL A 253 9.97 -32.22 16.22
N TYR A 254 10.75 -32.30 15.14
CA TYR A 254 11.74 -33.35 14.93
C TYR A 254 13.13 -32.84 15.30
#